data_a6d4914b764621390e80fedfaf56ad1d
#
_entry.id   a6d4914b764621390e80fedfaf56ad1d
#
_cell.length_a   1.000
_cell.length_b   1.000
_cell.length_c   1.000
_cell.angle_alpha   90.00
_cell.angle_beta   90.00
_cell.angle_gamma   90.00
#
_symmetry.space_group_name_H-M   'P 1'
#
loop_
_entity.id
_entity.type
_entity.pdbx_description
1 polymer ?
#
loop_
_entity_poly.entity_id
_entity_poly.type
_entity_poly.pdbx_seq_one_letter_code
_entity_poly.pdbx_strand_id
1 'polypeptide(L)'
;MKKYIMALDAGTTSTRAILFNEEGEAVLKAQKEFPQYYPKPGYVEHHPNEIWQSQLAVARECLEKSGIPSEALLAIGITNQRESTIVWDRKTGQAIYPAIVWQCRRTTEWIKEAQKAHPEISEKIREKTGLVFDPYFSATKIRWILDHVEGAQERAEAGELCFGTVDTWLMYKLSKGNCFVTDYTNASRTLLFNIHSLEWDEELLSFFGIPKAMLPKVNPSSGFFGEVDPEFLGRPVPICGVAGDQQAALFGQCCFQKGDVKNTYGTGCFMLMNTGNQAILSKHGLLSTIAWGIDGKVQYALEGSVYVGGAVIQWLRDELHMLDKA
;
A
#
# COMPACT_ATOMS: atom_id res chain seq x y z
N MET A 1 34.18 3.04 -3.58
CA MET A 1 33.34 1.95 -2.98
C MET A 1 32.12 1.81 -3.86
N LYS A 2 31.76 0.59 -4.28
CA LYS A 2 30.51 0.34 -5.03
C LYS A 2 29.33 0.74 -4.19
N LYS A 3 28.29 1.27 -4.81
CA LYS A 3 27.08 1.79 -4.15
C LYS A 3 25.90 0.91 -4.49
N TYR A 4 24.94 0.81 -3.56
CA TYR A 4 23.79 -0.06 -3.69
C TYR A 4 22.51 0.65 -3.22
N ILE A 5 21.40 0.22 -3.76
CA ILE A 5 20.04 0.60 -3.32
C ILE A 5 19.30 -0.69 -2.95
N MET A 6 18.56 -0.67 -1.86
CA MET A 6 17.69 -1.78 -1.47
C MET A 6 16.23 -1.46 -1.78
N ALA A 7 15.56 -2.34 -2.50
CA ALA A 7 14.11 -2.32 -2.65
C ALA A 7 13.47 -3.27 -1.64
N LEU A 8 12.52 -2.77 -0.85
CA LEU A 8 11.67 -3.54 0.05
C LEU A 8 10.29 -3.69 -0.59
N ASP A 9 9.83 -4.93 -0.78
CA ASP A 9 8.55 -5.26 -1.38
C ASP A 9 7.71 -6.05 -0.37
N ALA A 10 6.69 -5.39 0.19
CA ALA A 10 5.72 -5.99 1.10
C ALA A 10 4.47 -6.43 0.34
N GLY A 11 4.51 -7.59 -0.28
CA GLY A 11 3.39 -8.17 -1.02
C GLY A 11 2.29 -8.74 -0.12
N THR A 12 1.28 -9.35 -0.74
CA THR A 12 0.14 -9.92 0.00
C THR A 12 0.51 -11.17 0.79
N THR A 13 1.37 -12.03 0.23
CA THR A 13 1.70 -13.33 0.83
C THR A 13 3.14 -13.43 1.33
N SER A 14 3.99 -12.50 0.94
CA SER A 14 5.42 -12.52 1.29
C SER A 14 6.03 -11.13 1.25
N THR A 15 7.14 -10.97 1.99
CA THR A 15 8.01 -9.80 1.90
C THR A 15 9.30 -10.15 1.17
N ARG A 16 9.89 -9.17 0.50
CA ARG A 16 11.17 -9.30 -0.21
C ARG A 16 12.08 -8.12 0.09
N ALA A 17 13.37 -8.37 0.02
CA ALA A 17 14.41 -7.35 -0.12
C ALA A 17 15.26 -7.69 -1.33
N ILE A 18 15.51 -6.73 -2.19
CA ILE A 18 16.34 -6.88 -3.38
C ILE A 18 17.39 -5.79 -3.35
N LEU A 19 18.65 -6.18 -3.48
CA LEU A 19 19.78 -5.28 -3.54
C LEU A 19 20.18 -5.06 -4.99
N PHE A 20 20.22 -3.79 -5.42
CA PHE A 20 20.61 -3.37 -6.75
C PHE A 20 21.95 -2.63 -6.72
N ASN A 21 22.81 -2.90 -7.71
CA ASN A 21 24.05 -2.15 -7.94
C ASN A 21 23.81 -0.85 -8.75
N GLU A 22 24.89 -0.12 -9.05
CA GLU A 22 24.84 1.13 -9.82
C GLU A 22 24.41 0.94 -11.29
N GLU A 23 24.57 -0.28 -11.82
CA GLU A 23 24.14 -0.69 -13.14
C GLU A 23 22.64 -1.09 -13.20
N GLY A 24 21.95 -1.11 -12.04
CA GLY A 24 20.54 -1.53 -11.92
C GLY A 24 20.35 -3.05 -11.91
N GLU A 25 21.42 -3.82 -11.75
CA GLU A 25 21.35 -5.27 -11.68
C GLU A 25 20.98 -5.73 -10.26
N ALA A 26 20.10 -6.71 -10.15
CA ALA A 26 19.75 -7.34 -8.88
C ALA A 26 20.88 -8.28 -8.45
N VAL A 27 21.66 -7.87 -7.45
CA VAL A 27 22.84 -8.64 -6.96
C VAL A 27 22.46 -9.66 -5.89
N LEU A 28 21.42 -9.42 -5.13
CA LEU A 28 20.90 -10.36 -4.13
C LEU A 28 19.42 -10.14 -3.88
N LYS A 29 18.71 -11.23 -3.59
CA LYS A 29 17.31 -11.24 -3.20
C LYS A 29 17.13 -12.14 -1.99
N ALA A 30 16.39 -11.64 -0.97
CA ALA A 30 15.85 -12.43 0.13
C ALA A 30 14.32 -12.32 0.12
N GLN A 31 13.63 -13.39 0.49
CA GLN A 31 12.17 -13.44 0.51
C GLN A 31 11.69 -14.33 1.66
N LYS A 32 10.60 -13.90 2.30
CA LYS A 32 9.95 -14.66 3.37
C LYS A 32 8.43 -14.55 3.27
N GLU A 33 7.74 -15.68 3.34
CA GLU A 33 6.28 -15.72 3.45
C GLU A 33 5.84 -15.42 4.89
N PHE A 34 4.60 -14.96 5.04
CA PHE A 34 3.94 -14.77 6.33
C PHE A 34 2.49 -15.29 6.29
N PRO A 35 1.92 -15.66 7.45
CA PRO A 35 0.59 -16.26 7.53
C PRO A 35 -0.52 -15.35 7.01
N GLN A 36 -1.55 -15.97 6.43
CA GLN A 36 -2.79 -15.35 6.01
C GLN A 36 -3.91 -15.81 6.95
N TYR A 37 -4.76 -14.90 7.40
CA TYR A 37 -5.83 -15.20 8.36
C TYR A 37 -7.20 -14.95 7.75
N TYR A 38 -8.09 -15.93 7.88
CA TYR A 38 -9.45 -15.93 7.36
C TYR A 38 -10.45 -16.21 8.49
N PRO A 39 -10.66 -15.27 9.45
CA PRO A 39 -11.43 -15.55 10.67
C PRO A 39 -12.91 -15.83 10.42
N LYS A 40 -13.47 -15.34 9.32
CA LYS A 40 -14.86 -15.57 8.89
C LYS A 40 -14.95 -15.53 7.36
N PRO A 41 -15.99 -16.10 6.73
CA PRO A 41 -16.20 -15.96 5.29
C PRO A 41 -16.18 -14.49 4.85
N GLY A 42 -15.38 -14.19 3.83
CA GLY A 42 -15.18 -12.83 3.31
C GLY A 42 -14.25 -11.93 4.15
N TYR A 43 -13.71 -12.41 5.26
CA TYR A 43 -12.72 -11.70 6.06
C TYR A 43 -11.31 -12.14 5.69
N VAL A 44 -10.42 -11.18 5.49
CA VAL A 44 -9.00 -11.44 5.23
C VAL A 44 -8.18 -10.48 6.08
N GLU A 45 -7.25 -11.02 6.86
CA GLU A 45 -6.45 -10.28 7.82
C GLU A 45 -4.98 -10.70 7.78
N HIS A 46 -4.09 -9.77 8.14
CA HIS A 46 -2.69 -10.04 8.46
C HIS A 46 -2.37 -9.51 9.86
N HIS A 47 -1.39 -10.11 10.53
CA HIS A 47 -0.81 -9.50 11.72
C HIS A 47 0.23 -8.43 11.31
N PRO A 48 0.01 -7.13 11.67
CA PRO A 48 0.93 -6.06 11.27
C PRO A 48 2.38 -6.30 11.70
N ASN A 49 2.60 -6.91 12.88
CA ASN A 49 3.94 -7.24 13.34
C ASN A 49 4.61 -8.36 12.53
N GLU A 50 3.85 -9.30 11.95
CA GLU A 50 4.43 -10.33 11.08
C GLU A 50 4.91 -9.73 9.75
N ILE A 51 4.16 -8.77 9.18
CA ILE A 51 4.61 -8.00 8.01
C ILE A 51 5.90 -7.25 8.34
N TRP A 52 5.94 -6.54 9.48
CA TRP A 52 7.12 -5.82 9.94
C TRP A 52 8.33 -6.72 10.16
N GLN A 53 8.16 -7.79 10.94
CA GLN A 53 9.26 -8.71 11.28
C GLN A 53 9.80 -9.45 10.07
N SER A 54 8.90 -9.90 9.18
CA SER A 54 9.33 -10.57 7.94
C SER A 54 10.09 -9.61 7.02
N GLN A 55 9.63 -8.34 6.89
CA GLN A 55 10.31 -7.34 6.06
C GLN A 55 11.70 -6.98 6.62
N LEU A 56 11.81 -6.78 7.93
CA LEU A 56 13.10 -6.52 8.58
C LEU A 56 14.05 -7.72 8.45
N ALA A 57 13.53 -8.95 8.62
CA ALA A 57 14.33 -10.16 8.50
C ALA A 57 14.95 -10.29 7.10
N VAL A 58 14.15 -10.10 6.02
CA VAL A 58 14.67 -10.19 4.65
C VAL A 58 15.62 -9.04 4.29
N ALA A 59 15.41 -7.83 4.86
CA ALA A 59 16.34 -6.71 4.67
C ALA A 59 17.72 -7.01 5.29
N ARG A 60 17.74 -7.53 6.52
CA ARG A 60 18.97 -7.95 7.22
C ARG A 60 19.64 -9.11 6.50
N GLU A 61 18.90 -10.15 6.15
CA GLU A 61 19.41 -11.31 5.42
C GLU A 61 20.06 -10.88 4.09
N CYS A 62 19.43 -9.92 3.40
CA CYS A 62 19.96 -9.40 2.14
C CYS A 62 21.31 -8.70 2.33
N LEU A 63 21.47 -7.89 3.37
CA LEU A 63 22.75 -7.26 3.71
C LEU A 63 23.80 -8.27 4.14
N GLU A 64 23.48 -9.16 5.06
CA GLU A 64 24.40 -10.16 5.58
C GLU A 64 24.92 -11.09 4.48
N LYS A 65 24.04 -11.64 3.63
CA LYS A 65 24.45 -12.53 2.54
C LYS A 65 25.19 -11.84 1.41
N SER A 66 24.96 -10.55 1.20
CA SER A 66 25.68 -9.78 0.17
C SER A 66 27.13 -9.51 0.53
N GLY A 67 27.47 -9.50 1.82
CA GLY A 67 28.79 -9.15 2.31
C GLY A 67 29.19 -7.69 2.07
N ILE A 68 28.25 -6.83 1.63
CA ILE A 68 28.53 -5.42 1.43
C ILE A 68 28.61 -4.69 2.78
N PRO A 69 29.48 -3.72 2.97
CA PRO A 69 29.47 -2.88 4.15
C PRO A 69 28.22 -1.99 4.15
N SER A 70 27.66 -1.73 5.33
CA SER A 70 26.43 -0.91 5.48
C SER A 70 26.55 0.48 4.86
N GLU A 71 27.78 1.05 4.82
CA GLU A 71 28.11 2.34 4.20
C GLU A 71 27.90 2.35 2.69
N ALA A 72 27.90 1.19 2.05
CA ALA A 72 27.66 1.06 0.62
C ALA A 72 26.16 1.13 0.26
N LEU A 73 25.26 0.93 1.24
CA LEU A 73 23.82 1.07 1.03
C LEU A 73 23.43 2.55 1.07
N LEU A 74 23.11 3.12 -0.08
CA LEU A 74 22.81 4.55 -0.21
C LEU A 74 21.41 4.92 0.22
N ALA A 75 20.42 4.10 -0.17
CA ALA A 75 19.00 4.41 0.03
C ALA A 75 18.14 3.14 0.00
N ILE A 76 16.93 3.30 0.48
CA ILE A 76 15.86 2.30 0.41
C ILE A 76 14.70 2.85 -0.40
N GLY A 77 14.14 1.99 -1.28
CA GLY A 77 12.82 2.16 -1.88
C GLY A 77 11.83 1.16 -1.27
N ILE A 78 10.59 1.57 -1.07
CA ILE A 78 9.51 0.73 -0.53
C ILE A 78 8.39 0.59 -1.55
N THR A 79 7.96 -0.64 -1.79
CA THR A 79 6.73 -0.96 -2.49
C THR A 79 5.90 -1.95 -1.69
N ASN A 80 4.59 -1.94 -1.86
CA ASN A 80 3.68 -2.67 -0.98
C ASN A 80 2.37 -3.05 -1.67
N GLN A 81 1.72 -4.10 -1.15
CA GLN A 81 0.30 -4.33 -1.37
C GLN A 81 -0.48 -3.09 -0.96
N ARG A 82 -1.35 -2.60 -1.86
CA ARG A 82 -2.10 -1.37 -1.64
C ARG A 82 -3.34 -1.64 -0.77
N GLU A 83 -4.02 -0.60 -0.33
CA GLU A 83 -5.33 -0.55 0.34
C GLU A 83 -5.42 -1.32 1.67
N SER A 84 -4.49 -2.22 1.98
CA SER A 84 -4.46 -2.94 3.25
C SER A 84 -4.28 -1.94 4.39
N THR A 85 -5.20 -2.00 5.35
CA THR A 85 -5.44 -0.95 6.35
C THR A 85 -4.91 -1.36 7.71
N ILE A 86 -4.06 -0.54 8.30
CA ILE A 86 -3.51 -0.73 9.64
C ILE A 86 -3.83 0.51 10.48
N VAL A 87 -4.34 0.31 11.69
CA VAL A 87 -4.53 1.37 12.70
C VAL A 87 -3.74 0.99 13.94
N TRP A 88 -2.98 1.94 14.47
CA TRP A 88 -2.10 1.70 15.62
C TRP A 88 -2.07 2.87 16.59
N ASP A 89 -1.74 2.57 17.82
CA ASP A 89 -1.50 3.57 18.87
C ASP A 89 -0.20 4.35 18.57
N ARG A 90 -0.31 5.67 18.50
CA ARG A 90 0.78 6.58 18.15
C ARG A 90 1.95 6.51 19.12
N LYS A 91 1.69 6.31 20.40
CA LYS A 91 2.71 6.32 21.45
C LYS A 91 3.47 5.02 21.53
N THR A 92 2.74 3.91 21.43
CA THR A 92 3.33 2.56 21.60
C THR A 92 3.76 1.92 20.28
N GLY A 93 3.24 2.39 19.15
CA GLY A 93 3.44 1.75 17.85
C GLY A 93 2.82 0.35 17.78
N GLN A 94 1.83 0.03 18.62
CA GLN A 94 1.11 -1.24 18.63
C GLN A 94 -0.18 -1.11 17.81
N ALA A 95 -0.38 -2.02 16.87
CA ALA A 95 -1.64 -2.08 16.14
C ALA A 95 -2.79 -2.43 17.09
N ILE A 96 -3.91 -1.69 16.96
CA ILE A 96 -5.10 -1.89 17.81
C ILE A 96 -6.02 -2.99 17.27
N TYR A 97 -5.83 -3.40 16.01
CA TYR A 97 -6.56 -4.45 15.33
C TYR A 97 -5.64 -5.09 14.27
N PRO A 98 -5.87 -6.36 13.85
CA PRO A 98 -5.22 -6.94 12.69
C PRO A 98 -5.37 -6.07 11.44
N ALA A 99 -4.38 -6.08 10.56
CA ALA A 99 -4.47 -5.39 9.27
C ALA A 99 -5.63 -5.98 8.45
N ILE A 100 -6.56 -5.12 8.01
CA ILE A 100 -7.65 -5.54 7.12
C ILE A 100 -7.13 -5.46 5.69
N VAL A 101 -7.01 -6.65 5.06
CA VAL A 101 -6.38 -6.80 3.74
C VAL A 101 -7.28 -6.27 2.62
N TRP A 102 -6.71 -5.85 1.52
CA TRP A 102 -7.40 -5.33 0.34
C TRP A 102 -8.49 -6.28 -0.21
N GLN A 103 -8.32 -7.59 -0.07
CA GLN A 103 -9.28 -8.62 -0.48
C GLN A 103 -10.53 -8.74 0.43
N CYS A 104 -10.47 -8.14 1.62
CA CYS A 104 -11.51 -8.30 2.64
C CYS A 104 -12.82 -7.63 2.23
N ARG A 105 -13.96 -8.35 2.37
CA ARG A 105 -15.29 -7.88 1.98
C ARG A 105 -16.19 -7.53 3.16
N ARG A 106 -15.66 -7.46 4.39
CA ARG A 106 -16.46 -7.24 5.62
C ARG A 106 -17.30 -5.97 5.64
N THR A 107 -16.92 -4.95 4.87
CA THR A 107 -17.58 -3.64 4.83
C THR A 107 -18.65 -3.54 3.72
N THR A 108 -18.95 -4.62 3.02
CA THR A 108 -19.89 -4.62 1.88
C THR A 108 -21.28 -4.14 2.29
N GLU A 109 -21.81 -4.60 3.42
CA GLU A 109 -23.16 -4.21 3.86
C GLU A 109 -23.21 -2.75 4.29
N TRP A 110 -22.19 -2.27 5.01
CA TRP A 110 -22.06 -0.85 5.37
C TRP A 110 -22.11 0.05 4.12
N ILE A 111 -21.39 -0.32 3.05
CA ILE A 111 -21.42 0.44 1.78
C ILE A 111 -22.83 0.47 1.18
N LYS A 112 -23.52 -0.66 1.14
CA LYS A 112 -24.90 -0.71 0.60
C LYS A 112 -25.85 0.20 1.38
N GLU A 113 -25.74 0.22 2.70
CA GLU A 113 -26.53 1.08 3.57
C GLU A 113 -26.16 2.56 3.36
N ALA A 114 -24.89 2.88 3.30
CA ALA A 114 -24.40 4.24 3.03
C ALA A 114 -24.86 4.77 1.66
N GLN A 115 -24.84 3.93 0.60
CA GLN A 115 -25.35 4.28 -0.73
C GLN A 115 -26.87 4.51 -0.75
N LYS A 116 -27.64 3.78 0.07
CA LYS A 116 -29.08 4.02 0.21
C LYS A 116 -29.37 5.34 0.94
N ALA A 117 -28.61 5.63 1.98
CA ALA A 117 -28.76 6.87 2.77
C ALA A 117 -28.27 8.11 2.01
N HIS A 118 -27.25 7.96 1.18
CA HIS A 118 -26.57 9.02 0.44
C HIS A 118 -26.36 8.61 -1.03
N PRO A 119 -27.40 8.65 -1.88
CA PRO A 119 -27.32 8.18 -3.27
C PRO A 119 -26.24 8.87 -4.12
N GLU A 120 -25.92 10.12 -3.82
CA GLU A 120 -24.93 10.94 -4.51
C GLU A 120 -23.47 10.58 -4.16
N ILE A 121 -23.25 9.82 -3.08
CA ILE A 121 -21.88 9.63 -2.54
C ILE A 121 -20.97 8.87 -3.50
N SER A 122 -21.52 7.91 -4.24
CA SER A 122 -20.72 7.12 -5.19
C SER A 122 -20.12 8.00 -6.31
N GLU A 123 -20.89 8.97 -6.80
CA GLU A 123 -20.39 9.90 -7.83
C GLU A 123 -19.38 10.89 -7.25
N LYS A 124 -19.66 11.46 -6.07
CA LYS A 124 -18.69 12.33 -5.36
C LYS A 124 -17.35 11.64 -5.11
N ILE A 125 -17.37 10.40 -4.63
CA ILE A 125 -16.16 9.59 -4.44
C ILE A 125 -15.42 9.44 -5.77
N ARG A 126 -16.13 9.06 -6.83
CA ARG A 126 -15.55 8.84 -8.14
C ARG A 126 -14.93 10.12 -8.72
N GLU A 127 -15.61 11.24 -8.63
CA GLU A 127 -15.10 12.53 -9.11
C GLU A 127 -13.83 12.95 -8.39
N LYS A 128 -13.78 12.81 -7.05
CA LYS A 128 -12.66 13.26 -6.23
C LYS A 128 -11.48 12.31 -6.21
N THR A 129 -11.75 11.00 -6.21
CA THR A 129 -10.71 9.98 -6.01
C THR A 129 -10.39 9.15 -7.25
N GLY A 130 -11.24 9.19 -8.29
CA GLY A 130 -11.16 8.32 -9.46
C GLY A 130 -11.58 6.86 -9.19
N LEU A 131 -12.01 6.54 -7.97
CA LEU A 131 -12.31 5.19 -7.51
C LEU A 131 -13.82 4.94 -7.45
N VAL A 132 -14.19 3.66 -7.40
CA VAL A 132 -15.57 3.24 -7.09
C VAL A 132 -15.75 3.05 -5.59
N PHE A 133 -16.97 3.20 -5.08
CA PHE A 133 -17.26 2.97 -3.68
C PHE A 133 -17.36 1.46 -3.40
N ASP A 134 -16.24 0.85 -3.04
CA ASP A 134 -16.07 -0.61 -2.87
C ASP A 134 -15.25 -0.93 -1.60
N PRO A 135 -15.50 -2.08 -0.92
CA PRO A 135 -14.70 -2.57 0.22
C PRO A 135 -13.21 -2.74 -0.06
N TYR A 136 -12.80 -2.76 -1.31
CA TYR A 136 -11.41 -2.87 -1.73
C TYR A 136 -10.54 -1.79 -1.10
N PHE A 137 -11.03 -0.55 -1.01
CA PHE A 137 -10.29 0.63 -0.58
C PHE A 137 -10.29 0.85 0.94
N SER A 138 -9.39 1.70 1.45
CA SER A 138 -9.07 1.76 2.88
C SER A 138 -10.17 2.40 3.76
N ALA A 139 -10.87 3.44 3.29
CA ALA A 139 -11.75 4.26 4.15
C ALA A 139 -12.78 3.45 4.93
N THR A 140 -13.46 2.51 4.27
CA THR A 140 -14.48 1.68 4.92
C THR A 140 -13.90 0.73 5.95
N LYS A 141 -12.65 0.29 5.76
CA LYS A 141 -11.92 -0.55 6.72
C LYS A 141 -11.50 0.25 7.95
N ILE A 142 -11.06 1.51 7.76
CA ILE A 142 -10.77 2.43 8.87
C ILE A 142 -12.05 2.64 9.67
N ARG A 143 -13.16 2.99 9.00
CA ARG A 143 -14.45 3.18 9.66
C ARG A 143 -14.86 1.94 10.46
N TRP A 144 -14.71 0.76 9.86
CA TRP A 144 -15.03 -0.50 10.54
C TRP A 144 -14.19 -0.69 11.82
N ILE A 145 -12.88 -0.39 11.79
CA ILE A 145 -12.02 -0.51 12.98
C ILE A 145 -12.48 0.49 14.05
N LEU A 146 -12.77 1.74 13.68
CA LEU A 146 -13.22 2.76 14.61
C LEU A 146 -14.56 2.41 15.26
N ASP A 147 -15.45 1.69 14.55
CA ASP A 147 -16.75 1.24 15.07
C ASP A 147 -16.67 0.00 15.96
N HIS A 148 -15.66 -0.86 15.76
CA HIS A 148 -15.64 -2.19 16.39
C HIS A 148 -14.56 -2.35 17.46
N VAL A 149 -13.62 -1.42 17.57
CA VAL A 149 -12.62 -1.40 18.63
C VAL A 149 -13.04 -0.37 19.67
N GLU A 150 -13.28 -0.82 20.90
CA GLU A 150 -13.74 0.03 22.00
C GLU A 150 -12.83 1.24 22.22
N GLY A 151 -13.43 2.43 22.28
CA GLY A 151 -12.74 3.72 22.47
C GLY A 151 -11.88 4.16 21.28
N ALA A 152 -11.94 3.47 20.12
CA ALA A 152 -11.08 3.81 18.99
C ALA A 152 -11.46 5.16 18.35
N GLN A 153 -12.76 5.48 18.26
CA GLN A 153 -13.20 6.75 17.69
C GLN A 153 -12.70 7.94 18.51
N GLU A 154 -12.91 7.92 19.82
CA GLU A 154 -12.50 8.98 20.76
C GLU A 154 -10.97 9.14 20.75
N ARG A 155 -10.23 8.04 20.74
CA ARG A 155 -8.78 8.05 20.66
C ARG A 155 -8.27 8.61 19.32
N ALA A 156 -8.96 8.30 18.22
CA ALA A 156 -8.63 8.85 16.91
C ALA A 156 -8.86 10.38 16.88
N GLU A 157 -9.97 10.85 17.44
CA GLU A 157 -10.28 12.29 17.59
C GLU A 157 -9.28 13.04 18.48
N ALA A 158 -8.80 12.37 19.54
CA ALA A 158 -7.74 12.88 20.40
C ALA A 158 -6.34 12.84 19.74
N GLY A 159 -6.21 12.31 18.52
CA GLY A 159 -4.93 12.19 17.79
C GLY A 159 -3.98 11.11 18.34
N GLU A 160 -4.49 10.21 19.16
CA GLU A 160 -3.72 9.11 19.75
C GLU A 160 -3.51 7.94 18.82
N LEU A 161 -4.31 7.84 17.75
CA LEU A 161 -4.19 6.78 16.75
C LEU A 161 -3.55 7.28 15.45
N CYS A 162 -2.89 6.36 14.77
CA CYS A 162 -2.39 6.52 13.41
C CYS A 162 -3.07 5.53 12.49
N PHE A 163 -3.35 5.95 11.27
CA PHE A 163 -3.71 5.08 10.16
C PHE A 163 -2.56 5.05 9.14
N GLY A 164 -2.38 3.91 8.49
CA GLY A 164 -1.53 3.78 7.30
C GLY A 164 -1.85 2.56 6.48
N THR A 165 -1.48 2.64 5.22
CA THR A 165 -1.24 1.49 4.38
C THR A 165 0.09 0.85 4.77
N VAL A 166 0.44 -0.26 4.14
CA VAL A 166 1.62 -1.05 4.56
C VAL A 166 2.93 -0.26 4.46
N ASP A 167 3.07 0.63 3.47
CA ASP A 167 4.22 1.54 3.35
C ASP A 167 4.39 2.43 4.58
N THR A 168 3.32 3.10 5.01
CA THR A 168 3.34 3.98 6.19
C THR A 168 3.68 3.19 7.46
N TRP A 169 3.10 2.01 7.62
CA TRP A 169 3.42 1.11 8.73
C TRP A 169 4.90 0.73 8.76
N LEU A 170 5.46 0.33 7.61
CA LEU A 170 6.87 -0.04 7.52
C LEU A 170 7.79 1.14 7.81
N MET A 171 7.51 2.32 7.23
CA MET A 171 8.31 3.53 7.49
C MET A 171 8.24 3.95 8.96
N TYR A 172 7.05 3.87 9.56
CA TYR A 172 6.87 4.16 10.98
C TYR A 172 7.69 3.19 11.87
N LYS A 173 7.66 1.90 11.56
CA LYS A 173 8.44 0.89 12.30
C LYS A 173 9.94 1.03 12.05
N LEU A 174 10.37 1.21 10.80
CA LEU A 174 11.79 1.38 10.43
C LEU A 174 12.42 2.62 11.07
N SER A 175 11.63 3.67 11.32
CA SER A 175 12.11 4.92 11.91
C SER A 175 11.86 5.04 13.41
N LYS A 176 11.35 3.99 14.08
CA LYS A 176 10.89 4.02 15.49
C LYS A 176 9.89 5.14 15.76
N GLY A 177 8.96 5.39 14.84
CA GLY A 177 7.89 6.38 14.98
C GLY A 177 8.24 7.78 14.47
N ASN A 178 9.46 8.04 14.03
CA ASN A 178 9.89 9.35 13.55
C ASN A 178 9.38 9.69 12.13
N CYS A 179 8.94 8.69 11.36
CA CYS A 179 8.47 8.85 9.99
C CYS A 179 7.01 8.40 9.88
N PHE A 180 6.08 9.35 9.86
CA PHE A 180 4.64 9.11 9.68
C PHE A 180 4.17 9.77 8.39
N VAL A 181 4.45 9.10 7.27
CA VAL A 181 4.23 9.60 5.91
C VAL A 181 3.73 8.48 5.01
N THR A 182 3.13 8.86 3.88
CA THR A 182 2.80 7.98 2.75
C THR A 182 3.11 8.70 1.44
N ASP A 183 2.94 8.03 0.31
CA ASP A 183 3.08 8.66 -1.00
C ASP A 183 1.73 8.86 -1.71
N TYR A 184 1.75 9.64 -2.80
CA TYR A 184 0.56 9.90 -3.61
C TYR A 184 -0.10 8.62 -4.13
N THR A 185 0.68 7.59 -4.49
CA THR A 185 0.13 6.37 -5.07
C THR A 185 -0.65 5.55 -4.05
N ASN A 186 -0.15 5.40 -2.82
CA ASN A 186 -0.85 4.74 -1.73
C ASN A 186 -2.02 5.59 -1.21
N ALA A 187 -1.84 6.89 -1.01
CA ALA A 187 -2.90 7.79 -0.59
C ALA A 187 -4.10 7.76 -1.55
N SER A 188 -3.84 7.73 -2.88
CA SER A 188 -4.89 7.67 -3.91
C SER A 188 -5.75 6.41 -3.86
N ARG A 189 -5.37 5.39 -3.06
CA ARG A 189 -6.11 4.13 -2.91
C ARG A 189 -6.97 4.06 -1.65
N THR A 190 -7.19 5.17 -0.98
CA THR A 190 -7.83 5.17 0.35
C THR A 190 -9.32 5.54 0.34
N LEU A 191 -9.88 6.10 -0.73
CA LEU A 191 -11.17 6.83 -0.81
C LEU A 191 -11.20 8.14 -0.01
N LEU A 192 -10.06 8.60 0.50
CA LEU A 192 -9.96 9.80 1.33
C LEU A 192 -9.12 10.90 0.68
N PHE A 193 -8.36 10.56 -0.35
CA PHE A 193 -7.40 11.44 -0.99
C PHE A 193 -7.96 11.98 -2.31
N ASN A 194 -8.02 13.29 -2.44
CA ASN A 194 -8.45 13.95 -3.67
C ASN A 194 -7.28 13.96 -4.66
N ILE A 195 -7.42 13.24 -5.77
CA ILE A 195 -6.36 13.10 -6.76
C ILE A 195 -6.11 14.36 -7.60
N HIS A 196 -6.97 15.35 -7.51
CA HIS A 196 -6.84 16.62 -8.22
C HIS A 196 -6.15 17.68 -7.38
N SER A 197 -6.53 17.83 -6.10
CA SER A 197 -5.90 18.78 -5.16
C SER A 197 -4.64 18.22 -4.51
N LEU A 198 -4.42 16.88 -4.56
CA LEU A 198 -3.32 16.16 -3.92
C LEU A 198 -3.31 16.33 -2.40
N GLU A 199 -4.49 16.31 -1.79
CA GLU A 199 -4.71 16.47 -0.36
C GLU A 199 -5.77 15.49 0.16
N TRP A 200 -5.76 15.24 1.47
CA TRP A 200 -6.86 14.56 2.14
C TRP A 200 -8.14 15.39 2.02
N ASP A 201 -9.21 14.81 1.51
CA ASP A 201 -10.47 15.51 1.20
C ASP A 201 -11.37 15.60 2.44
N GLU A 202 -11.60 16.81 2.92
CA GLU A 202 -12.36 17.07 4.16
C GLU A 202 -13.82 16.59 4.09
N GLU A 203 -14.46 16.64 2.90
CA GLU A 203 -15.83 16.15 2.73
C GLU A 203 -15.86 14.62 2.84
N LEU A 204 -14.89 13.91 2.24
CA LEU A 204 -14.76 12.46 2.36
C LEU A 204 -14.40 12.04 3.78
N LEU A 205 -13.48 12.76 4.43
CA LEU A 205 -13.16 12.51 5.84
C LEU A 205 -14.37 12.64 6.74
N SER A 206 -15.16 13.70 6.54
CA SER A 206 -16.40 13.93 7.28
C SER A 206 -17.44 12.83 7.01
N PHE A 207 -17.61 12.45 5.74
CA PHE A 207 -18.55 11.38 5.36
C PHE A 207 -18.22 10.05 6.03
N PHE A 208 -16.94 9.67 6.05
CA PHE A 208 -16.51 8.42 6.70
C PHE A 208 -16.32 8.56 8.22
N GLY A 209 -16.45 9.75 8.79
CA GLY A 209 -16.19 10.01 10.22
C GLY A 209 -14.76 9.70 10.63
N ILE A 210 -13.78 9.97 9.75
CA ILE A 210 -12.37 9.68 9.98
C ILE A 210 -11.64 10.98 10.36
N PRO A 211 -11.09 11.04 11.60
CA PRO A 211 -10.36 12.23 12.04
C PRO A 211 -9.06 12.42 11.24
N LYS A 212 -8.85 13.64 10.72
CA LYS A 212 -7.64 14.00 9.96
C LYS A 212 -6.35 13.78 10.77
N ALA A 213 -6.43 13.93 12.10
CA ALA A 213 -5.29 13.76 13.00
C ALA A 213 -4.65 12.37 12.95
N MET A 214 -5.40 11.34 12.52
CA MET A 214 -4.86 9.97 12.38
C MET A 214 -4.22 9.68 11.03
N LEU A 215 -4.24 10.62 10.08
CA LEU A 215 -3.72 10.40 8.73
C LEU A 215 -2.25 10.83 8.59
N PRO A 216 -1.45 10.10 7.80
CA PRO A 216 -0.05 10.45 7.54
C PRO A 216 0.07 11.70 6.65
N LYS A 217 1.21 12.38 6.71
CA LYS A 217 1.57 13.36 5.69
C LYS A 217 1.77 12.66 4.35
N VAL A 218 1.31 13.27 3.26
CA VAL A 218 1.46 12.73 1.92
C VAL A 218 2.60 13.43 1.19
N ASN A 219 3.50 12.66 0.63
CA ASN A 219 4.65 13.14 -0.15
C ASN A 219 4.56 12.65 -1.62
N PRO A 220 5.29 13.29 -2.56
CA PRO A 220 5.57 12.69 -3.86
C PRO A 220 6.22 11.31 -3.74
N SER A 221 6.11 10.47 -4.78
CA SER A 221 6.60 9.08 -4.75
C SER A 221 8.13 8.97 -4.72
N SER A 222 8.85 10.00 -5.15
CA SER A 222 10.31 10.10 -5.10
C SER A 222 10.72 11.34 -4.30
N GLY A 223 11.65 11.16 -3.36
CA GLY A 223 12.15 12.20 -2.46
C GLY A 223 12.56 11.62 -1.10
N PHE A 224 12.90 12.49 -0.17
CA PHE A 224 13.26 12.07 1.18
C PHE A 224 11.99 11.87 2.03
N PHE A 225 11.78 10.64 2.51
CA PHE A 225 10.66 10.29 3.38
C PHE A 225 11.06 10.26 4.87
N GLY A 226 12.29 9.91 5.16
CA GLY A 226 12.85 9.73 6.50
C GLY A 226 14.03 8.76 6.46
N GLU A 227 14.50 8.34 7.62
CA GLU A 227 15.65 7.43 7.76
C GLU A 227 15.26 6.19 8.57
N VAL A 228 15.86 5.07 8.19
CA VAL A 228 15.85 3.84 9.00
C VAL A 228 16.69 4.06 10.24
N ASP A 229 16.17 3.67 11.42
CA ASP A 229 16.92 3.70 12.67
C ASP A 229 18.16 2.80 12.58
N PRO A 230 19.35 3.29 13.05
CA PRO A 230 20.61 2.56 12.94
C PRO A 230 20.59 1.17 13.60
N GLU A 231 19.74 0.93 14.59
CA GLU A 231 19.57 -0.39 15.21
C GLU A 231 19.17 -1.47 14.21
N PHE A 232 18.46 -1.12 13.14
CA PHE A 232 17.94 -2.11 12.20
C PHE A 232 18.95 -2.53 11.14
N LEU A 233 19.72 -1.58 10.59
CA LEU A 233 20.65 -1.83 9.47
C LEU A 233 22.08 -1.35 9.75
N GLY A 234 22.44 -1.10 11.02
CA GLY A 234 23.79 -0.70 11.46
C GLY A 234 24.11 0.78 11.30
N ARG A 235 23.30 1.53 10.53
CA ARG A 235 23.45 2.98 10.33
C ARG A 235 22.11 3.60 9.90
N PRO A 236 21.98 4.94 9.97
CA PRO A 236 20.86 5.62 9.32
C PRO A 236 20.92 5.41 7.81
N VAL A 237 19.82 4.94 7.19
CA VAL A 237 19.70 4.78 5.74
C VAL A 237 18.47 5.55 5.28
N PRO A 238 18.60 6.49 4.33
CA PRO A 238 17.45 7.27 3.86
C PRO A 238 16.48 6.41 3.06
N ILE A 239 15.18 6.66 3.28
CA ILE A 239 14.08 6.12 2.46
C ILE A 239 13.76 7.19 1.41
N CYS A 240 13.97 6.87 0.12
CA CYS A 240 13.93 7.86 -0.96
C CYS A 240 12.88 7.58 -2.05
N GLY A 241 12.20 6.47 -1.99
CA GLY A 241 11.15 6.13 -2.95
C GLY A 241 10.08 5.28 -2.30
N VAL A 242 8.82 5.63 -2.54
CA VAL A 242 7.66 4.87 -2.07
C VAL A 242 6.61 4.83 -3.16
N ALA A 243 6.10 3.64 -3.48
CA ALA A 243 4.98 3.49 -4.41
C ALA A 243 4.23 2.19 -4.15
N GLY A 244 2.91 2.20 -4.35
CA GLY A 244 2.12 0.98 -4.39
C GLY A 244 2.64 0.00 -5.44
N ASP A 245 2.48 -1.29 -5.20
CA ASP A 245 3.07 -2.38 -6.01
C ASP A 245 2.75 -2.28 -7.51
N GLN A 246 1.53 -1.91 -7.84
CA GLN A 246 1.09 -1.82 -9.23
C GLN A 246 1.66 -0.57 -9.92
N GLN A 247 1.80 0.53 -9.19
CA GLN A 247 2.43 1.76 -9.67
C GLN A 247 3.95 1.59 -9.81
N ALA A 248 4.58 0.94 -8.82
CA ALA A 248 6.00 0.59 -8.91
C ALA A 248 6.28 -0.31 -10.12
N ALA A 249 5.38 -1.27 -10.41
CA ALA A 249 5.48 -2.12 -11.59
C ALA A 249 5.29 -1.34 -12.90
N LEU A 250 4.35 -0.38 -12.95
CA LEU A 250 4.15 0.49 -14.12
C LEU A 250 5.42 1.29 -14.44
N PHE A 251 6.01 1.89 -13.40
CA PHE A 251 7.27 2.64 -13.52
C PHE A 251 8.44 1.72 -13.91
N GLY A 252 8.58 0.58 -13.22
CA GLY A 252 9.65 -0.39 -13.45
C GLY A 252 9.62 -1.06 -14.83
N GLN A 253 8.44 -1.13 -15.46
CA GLN A 253 8.28 -1.56 -16.86
C GLN A 253 8.49 -0.42 -17.86
N CYS A 254 8.99 0.74 -17.42
CA CYS A 254 9.26 1.91 -18.23
C CYS A 254 8.04 2.46 -18.97
N CYS A 255 6.85 2.30 -18.41
CA CYS A 255 5.60 2.81 -18.98
C CYS A 255 5.48 4.33 -18.73
N PHE A 256 6.40 5.13 -19.25
CA PHE A 256 6.53 6.56 -18.96
C PHE A 256 5.67 7.46 -19.84
N GLN A 257 5.23 6.96 -20.99
CA GLN A 257 4.47 7.75 -21.94
C GLN A 257 2.96 7.46 -21.81
N LYS A 258 2.16 8.46 -22.15
CA LYS A 258 0.72 8.30 -22.25
C LYS A 258 0.38 7.19 -23.26
N GLY A 259 -0.39 6.21 -22.82
CA GLY A 259 -0.79 5.05 -23.59
C GLY A 259 0.04 3.80 -23.31
N ASP A 260 1.19 3.92 -22.62
CA ASP A 260 1.95 2.74 -22.20
C ASP A 260 1.16 1.92 -21.19
N VAL A 261 1.20 0.60 -21.36
CA VAL A 261 0.42 -0.35 -20.55
C VAL A 261 1.33 -1.43 -19.98
N LYS A 262 1.13 -1.73 -18.70
CA LYS A 262 1.64 -2.97 -18.10
C LYS A 262 0.48 -3.85 -17.63
N ASN A 263 0.69 -5.15 -17.62
CA ASN A 263 -0.23 -6.09 -16.98
C ASN A 263 0.54 -7.04 -16.05
N THR A 264 0.11 -7.12 -14.80
CA THR A 264 0.66 -8.06 -13.83
C THR A 264 -0.27 -9.26 -13.72
N TYR A 265 0.27 -10.45 -13.96
CA TYR A 265 -0.41 -11.73 -13.73
C TYR A 265 0.14 -12.36 -12.45
N GLY A 266 -0.68 -12.38 -11.40
CA GLY A 266 -0.36 -12.97 -10.10
C GLY A 266 -1.60 -13.63 -9.49
N THR A 267 -1.78 -13.56 -8.19
CA THR A 267 -3.01 -14.00 -7.48
C THR A 267 -4.25 -13.37 -8.12
N GLY A 268 -4.19 -12.05 -8.38
CA GLY A 268 -5.09 -11.32 -9.29
C GLY A 268 -4.34 -10.85 -10.53
N CYS A 269 -5.07 -10.26 -11.48
CA CYS A 269 -4.50 -9.61 -12.65
C CYS A 269 -4.80 -8.11 -12.60
N PHE A 270 -3.75 -7.29 -12.78
CA PHE A 270 -3.85 -5.83 -12.66
C PHE A 270 -3.20 -5.17 -13.87
N MET A 271 -4.03 -4.56 -14.70
CA MET A 271 -3.59 -3.79 -15.85
C MET A 271 -3.61 -2.31 -15.51
N LEU A 272 -2.50 -1.61 -15.74
CA LEU A 272 -2.42 -0.16 -15.62
C LEU A 272 -1.97 0.44 -16.94
N MET A 273 -2.64 1.54 -17.35
CA MET A 273 -2.29 2.34 -18.51
C MET A 273 -1.97 3.76 -18.07
N ASN A 274 -0.77 4.25 -18.38
CA ASN A 274 -0.38 5.63 -18.15
C ASN A 274 -1.27 6.59 -18.98
N THR A 275 -1.89 7.58 -18.33
CA THR A 275 -2.75 8.59 -18.97
C THR A 275 -2.09 9.97 -19.06
N GLY A 276 -0.81 10.08 -18.66
CA GLY A 276 -0.07 11.33 -18.60
C GLY A 276 -0.50 12.19 -17.41
N ASN A 277 -0.57 13.48 -17.60
CA ASN A 277 -0.85 14.47 -16.55
C ASN A 277 -2.35 14.74 -16.31
N GLN A 278 -3.23 13.89 -16.79
CA GLN A 278 -4.69 14.05 -16.66
C GLN A 278 -5.31 12.80 -16.03
N ALA A 279 -6.07 13.00 -14.96
CA ALA A 279 -6.97 11.99 -14.42
C ALA A 279 -8.15 11.80 -15.38
N ILE A 280 -8.26 10.62 -15.98
CA ILE A 280 -9.34 10.29 -16.93
C ILE A 280 -10.38 9.44 -16.20
N LEU A 281 -11.59 9.96 -16.05
CA LEU A 281 -12.72 9.18 -15.53
C LEU A 281 -13.24 8.23 -16.62
N SER A 282 -13.04 6.94 -16.43
CA SER A 282 -13.48 5.91 -17.39
C SER A 282 -15.01 5.82 -17.44
N LYS A 283 -15.55 5.70 -18.65
CA LYS A 283 -16.98 5.39 -18.87
C LYS A 283 -17.28 3.89 -18.90
N HIS A 284 -16.25 3.04 -18.73
CA HIS A 284 -16.32 1.59 -18.89
C HIS A 284 -15.87 0.83 -17.63
N GLY A 285 -15.97 1.45 -16.45
CA GLY A 285 -15.71 0.78 -15.17
C GLY A 285 -14.24 0.65 -14.75
N LEU A 286 -13.29 1.25 -15.51
CA LEU A 286 -11.90 1.33 -15.06
C LEU A 286 -11.76 2.38 -13.96
N LEU A 287 -10.80 2.17 -13.08
CA LEU A 287 -10.44 3.10 -12.02
C LEU A 287 -9.43 4.13 -12.55
N SER A 288 -9.52 5.37 -12.03
CA SER A 288 -8.45 6.35 -12.18
C SER A 288 -7.63 6.40 -10.90
N THR A 289 -6.31 6.49 -11.02
CA THR A 289 -5.42 6.52 -9.87
C THR A 289 -4.18 7.35 -10.20
N ILE A 290 -3.43 7.76 -9.19
CA ILE A 290 -2.13 8.40 -9.41
C ILE A 290 -1.12 7.30 -9.77
N ALA A 291 -0.40 7.47 -10.86
CA ALA A 291 0.68 6.59 -11.29
C ALA A 291 1.96 6.84 -10.48
N TRP A 292 2.34 8.11 -10.33
CA TRP A 292 3.44 8.59 -9.47
C TRP A 292 3.46 10.12 -9.37
N GLY A 293 4.17 10.64 -8.38
CA GLY A 293 4.56 12.03 -8.28
C GLY A 293 6.08 12.15 -8.19
N ILE A 294 6.72 12.78 -9.18
CA ILE A 294 8.17 12.94 -9.25
C ILE A 294 8.49 14.35 -9.76
N ASP A 295 9.45 15.04 -9.13
CA ASP A 295 9.92 16.38 -9.53
C ASP A 295 8.81 17.41 -9.73
N GLY A 296 7.83 17.41 -8.82
CA GLY A 296 6.67 18.33 -8.88
C GLY A 296 5.66 18.02 -9.99
N LYS A 297 5.83 16.91 -10.69
CA LYS A 297 4.90 16.46 -11.74
C LYS A 297 4.15 15.21 -11.26
N VAL A 298 2.84 15.18 -11.49
CA VAL A 298 2.00 14.02 -11.20
C VAL A 298 1.55 13.39 -12.53
N GLN A 299 1.68 12.09 -12.60
CA GLN A 299 1.10 11.29 -13.69
C GLN A 299 0.00 10.39 -13.14
N TYR A 300 -0.98 10.12 -14.00
CA TYR A 300 -2.16 9.33 -13.67
C TYR A 300 -2.19 8.04 -14.50
N ALA A 301 -2.99 7.08 -14.03
CA ALA A 301 -3.22 5.84 -14.74
C ALA A 301 -4.70 5.43 -14.69
N LEU A 302 -5.14 4.73 -15.73
CA LEU A 302 -6.34 3.90 -15.68
C LEU A 302 -5.96 2.49 -15.22
N GLU A 303 -6.76 1.92 -14.33
CA GLU A 303 -6.56 0.58 -13.79
C GLU A 303 -7.77 -0.31 -14.04
N GLY A 304 -7.50 -1.51 -14.59
CA GLY A 304 -8.43 -2.63 -14.64
C GLY A 304 -7.95 -3.74 -13.72
N SER A 305 -8.83 -4.24 -12.85
CA SER A 305 -8.49 -5.25 -11.83
C SER A 305 -9.36 -6.48 -11.95
N VAL A 306 -8.72 -7.65 -12.00
CA VAL A 306 -9.37 -8.97 -11.86
C VAL A 306 -8.79 -9.61 -10.60
N TYR A 307 -9.61 -9.66 -9.53
CA TYR A 307 -9.15 -10.05 -8.20
C TYR A 307 -8.76 -11.52 -8.06
N VAL A 308 -9.26 -12.38 -8.95
CA VAL A 308 -9.02 -13.82 -8.94
C VAL A 308 -8.44 -14.22 -10.30
N GLY A 309 -7.11 -14.28 -10.39
CA GLY A 309 -6.34 -14.69 -11.58
C GLY A 309 -5.65 -16.02 -11.34
N GLY A 310 -4.36 -16.00 -11.06
CA GLY A 310 -3.56 -17.20 -10.73
C GLY A 310 -4.06 -17.98 -9.51
N ALA A 311 -4.82 -17.31 -8.62
CA ALA A 311 -5.48 -17.99 -7.49
C ALA A 311 -6.43 -19.12 -7.92
N VAL A 312 -7.06 -19.03 -9.12
CA VAL A 312 -7.86 -20.13 -9.68
C VAL A 312 -7.00 -21.37 -9.92
N ILE A 313 -5.81 -21.17 -10.48
CA ILE A 313 -4.89 -22.29 -10.79
C ILE A 313 -4.39 -22.94 -9.50
N GLN A 314 -4.07 -22.13 -8.48
CA GLN A 314 -3.72 -22.65 -7.16
C GLN A 314 -4.88 -23.45 -6.54
N TRP A 315 -6.09 -22.91 -6.58
CA TRP A 315 -7.28 -23.60 -6.08
C TRP A 315 -7.55 -24.93 -6.80
N LEU A 316 -7.43 -24.96 -8.13
CA LEU A 316 -7.56 -26.20 -8.91
C LEU A 316 -6.48 -27.24 -8.53
N ARG A 317 -5.27 -26.79 -8.22
CA ARG A 317 -4.17 -27.68 -7.81
C ARG A 317 -4.29 -28.12 -6.36
N ASP A 318 -4.45 -27.17 -5.43
CA ASP A 318 -4.26 -27.41 -3.99
C ASP A 318 -5.54 -27.90 -3.30
N GLU A 319 -6.72 -27.45 -3.75
CA GLU A 319 -8.00 -27.80 -3.13
C GLU A 319 -8.78 -28.86 -3.91
N LEU A 320 -8.85 -28.73 -5.23
CA LEU A 320 -9.57 -29.68 -6.07
C LEU A 320 -8.72 -30.83 -6.60
N HIS A 321 -7.39 -30.77 -6.47
CA HIS A 321 -6.44 -31.77 -6.93
C HIS A 321 -6.63 -32.17 -8.42
N MET A 322 -7.04 -31.19 -9.25
CA MET A 322 -7.27 -31.38 -10.68
C MET A 322 -6.00 -31.17 -11.52
N LEU A 323 -4.95 -30.60 -10.92
CA LEU A 323 -3.66 -30.31 -11.56
C LEU A 323 -2.54 -30.74 -10.60
N ASP A 324 -1.50 -31.37 -11.15
CA ASP A 324 -0.31 -31.75 -10.37
C ASP A 324 0.71 -30.60 -10.26
N LYS A 325 0.72 -29.73 -11.26
CA LYS A 325 1.60 -28.55 -11.35
C LYS A 325 0.85 -27.38 -11.97
N ALA A 326 1.23 -26.17 -11.58
CA ALA A 326 0.76 -24.91 -12.18
C ALA A 326 1.72 -24.47 -13.28
#